data_f20146009a538c1d682f5ecf21cd101a
#
_entry.id   f20146009a538c1d682f5ecf21cd101a
#
_cell.length_a   1.000
_cell.length_b   1.000
_cell.length_c   1.000
_cell.angle_alpha   90.00
_cell.angle_beta   90.00
_cell.angle_gamma   90.00
#
_symmetry.space_group_name_H-M   'P 1'
#
loop_
_entity.id
_entity.type
_entity.pdbx_description
1 polymer ?
#
loop_
_entity_poly.entity_id
_entity_poly.type
_entity_poly.pdbx_seq_one_letter_code
_entity_poly.pdbx_strand_id
1 'polypeptide(L)'
;MTDNPRYALYQSDYTVIVANHADQPAKQVVTVAGKCCESGDLIQKDAPLQMCKAGDLLAVLSTGAYNYSMASNYNRIPRPAVVMVHDGKTRIAVKRETYEDLIHNDL
;
A
#
# COMPACT_ATOMS: atom_id res chain seq x y z
N MET A 1 -1.13 -2.11 -1.49
CA MET A 1 -0.78 -1.52 -2.78
C MET A 1 -0.20 -2.62 -3.63
N THR A 2 -0.50 -2.60 -4.92
CA THR A 2 -0.01 -3.60 -5.85
C THR A 2 1.08 -2.94 -6.66
N ASP A 3 2.32 -3.36 -6.47
CA ASP A 3 3.51 -2.76 -7.06
C ASP A 3 3.47 -1.21 -7.00
N ASN A 4 4.26 -0.63 -6.13
CA ASN A 4 4.32 0.82 -6.00
C ASN A 4 5.77 1.30 -6.14
N PRO A 5 6.21 1.60 -7.37
CA PRO A 5 7.60 1.96 -7.65
C PRO A 5 7.95 3.40 -7.27
N ARG A 6 7.11 4.12 -6.55
CA ARG A 6 7.32 5.53 -6.25
C ARG A 6 8.59 5.81 -5.48
N TYR A 7 8.95 4.94 -4.54
CA TYR A 7 10.21 5.10 -3.82
C TYR A 7 11.40 4.95 -4.78
N ALA A 8 11.39 3.92 -5.62
CA ALA A 8 12.48 3.64 -6.57
C ALA A 8 12.61 4.74 -7.64
N LEU A 9 11.49 5.26 -8.15
CA LEU A 9 11.48 6.24 -9.24
C LEU A 9 11.69 7.68 -8.76
N TYR A 10 11.13 8.04 -7.62
CA TYR A 10 11.05 9.45 -7.18
C TYR A 10 11.61 9.67 -5.78
N GLN A 11 12.07 8.62 -5.10
CA GLN A 11 12.51 8.67 -3.69
C GLN A 11 11.45 9.32 -2.80
N SER A 12 10.17 9.01 -3.11
CA SER A 12 9.03 9.56 -2.37
C SER A 12 9.10 9.12 -0.92
N ASP A 13 9.04 10.09 -0.02
CA ASP A 13 9.11 9.84 1.42
C ASP A 13 7.70 9.67 1.99
N TYR A 14 7.44 8.54 2.65
CA TYR A 14 6.13 8.21 3.20
C TYR A 14 6.21 7.99 4.70
N THR A 15 5.22 8.50 5.40
CA THR A 15 4.99 8.12 6.80
C THR A 15 4.23 6.81 6.86
N VAL A 16 4.75 5.86 7.61
CA VAL A 16 4.10 4.56 7.87
C VAL A 16 3.81 4.44 9.35
N ILE A 17 2.63 3.97 9.69
CA ILE A 17 2.22 3.69 11.07
C ILE A 17 1.61 2.29 11.17
N VAL A 18 1.72 1.68 12.36
CA VAL A 18 0.94 0.47 12.68
C VAL A 18 -0.45 0.91 13.11
N ALA A 19 -1.45 0.75 12.23
CA ALA A 19 -2.78 1.35 12.40
C ALA A 19 -3.50 0.89 13.67
N ASN A 20 -3.31 -0.36 14.08
CA ASN A 20 -3.89 -0.91 15.31
C ASN A 20 -3.09 -0.59 16.59
N HIS A 21 -1.98 0.12 16.47
CA HIS A 21 -1.12 0.59 17.58
C HIS A 21 -0.61 2.01 17.35
N ALA A 22 -1.37 2.84 16.66
CA ALA A 22 -0.94 4.17 16.21
C ALA A 22 -0.66 5.16 17.35
N ASP A 23 -1.20 4.91 18.53
CA ASP A 23 -1.00 5.68 19.77
C ASP A 23 0.33 5.35 20.48
N GLN A 24 1.00 4.28 20.07
CA GLN A 24 2.26 3.86 20.69
C GLN A 24 3.45 4.57 20.04
N PRO A 25 4.55 4.80 20.79
CA PRO A 25 5.77 5.37 20.22
C PRO A 25 6.44 4.39 19.25
N ALA A 26 7.07 4.94 18.22
CA ALA A 26 7.96 4.17 17.35
C ALA A 26 9.17 3.68 18.18
N LYS A 27 9.45 2.37 18.11
CA LYS A 27 10.53 1.71 18.86
C LYS A 27 11.46 0.88 17.98
N GLN A 28 11.24 0.89 16.68
CA GLN A 28 12.06 0.20 15.69
C GLN A 28 12.22 1.04 14.44
N VAL A 29 13.25 0.76 13.67
CA VAL A 29 13.48 1.33 12.34
C VAL A 29 13.53 0.18 11.36
N VAL A 30 12.69 0.22 10.32
CA VAL A 30 12.52 -0.88 9.38
C VAL A 30 12.42 -0.37 7.95
N THR A 31 12.68 -1.23 6.99
CA THR A 31 12.30 -1.00 5.60
C THR A 31 10.93 -1.64 5.35
N VAL A 32 9.98 -0.85 4.89
CA VAL A 32 8.65 -1.31 4.50
C VAL A 32 8.65 -1.61 3.02
N ALA A 33 8.39 -2.85 2.66
CA ALA A 33 8.37 -3.34 1.28
C ALA A 33 7.02 -3.99 0.95
N GLY A 34 6.70 -4.03 -0.34
CA GLY A 34 5.60 -4.82 -0.85
C GLY A 34 5.96 -6.30 -1.00
N LYS A 35 5.04 -7.07 -1.57
CA LYS A 35 5.20 -8.52 -1.80
C LYS A 35 5.52 -8.89 -3.25
N CYS A 36 5.64 -7.91 -4.13
CA CYS A 36 5.93 -8.17 -5.53
C CYS A 36 7.36 -8.65 -5.73
N CYS A 37 7.57 -9.53 -6.70
CA CYS A 37 8.89 -10.01 -7.12
C CYS A 37 9.61 -8.93 -7.95
N GLU A 38 9.82 -7.78 -7.33
CA GLU A 38 10.40 -6.59 -7.93
C GLU A 38 11.13 -5.79 -6.85
N SER A 39 12.43 -5.52 -7.06
CA SER A 39 13.28 -4.86 -6.06
C SER A 39 12.90 -3.40 -5.78
N GLY A 40 12.18 -2.76 -6.68
CA GLY A 40 11.64 -1.41 -6.51
C GLY A 40 10.32 -1.34 -5.75
N ASP A 41 9.72 -2.48 -5.36
CA ASP A 41 8.49 -2.51 -4.55
C ASP A 41 8.79 -2.17 -3.07
N LEU A 42 9.41 -1.02 -2.89
CA LEU A 42 9.73 -0.43 -1.60
C LEU A 42 8.78 0.74 -1.34
N ILE A 43 8.23 0.77 -0.14
CA ILE A 43 7.34 1.84 0.31
C ILE A 43 8.12 2.92 1.04
N GLN A 44 8.95 2.50 2.01
CA GLN A 44 9.79 3.42 2.78
C GLN A 44 10.99 2.69 3.36
N LYS A 45 12.19 3.27 3.22
CA LYS A 45 13.39 2.84 3.95
C LYS A 45 13.53 3.60 5.26
N ASP A 46 14.19 2.97 6.21
CA ASP A 46 14.51 3.56 7.50
C ASP A 46 13.30 4.20 8.19
N ALA A 47 12.12 3.57 8.03
CA ALA A 47 10.88 4.05 8.62
C ALA A 47 10.87 3.81 10.14
N PRO A 48 10.74 4.87 10.96
CA PRO A 48 10.46 4.69 12.38
C PRO A 48 9.04 4.13 12.54
N LEU A 49 8.93 3.01 13.25
CA LEU A 49 7.67 2.26 13.33
C LEU A 49 7.42 1.75 14.75
N GLN A 50 6.15 1.66 15.14
CA GLN A 50 5.72 0.95 16.35
C GLN A 50 6.14 -0.52 16.24
N MET A 51 6.35 -1.17 17.39
CA MET A 51 6.56 -2.63 17.38
C MET A 51 5.36 -3.32 16.75
N CYS A 52 5.63 -4.22 15.82
CA CYS A 52 4.58 -4.93 15.08
C CYS A 52 4.93 -6.39 14.86
N LYS A 53 3.93 -7.18 14.56
CA LYS A 53 4.00 -8.61 14.26
C LYS A 53 3.17 -8.95 13.04
N ALA A 54 3.34 -10.16 12.54
CA ALA A 54 2.50 -10.67 11.45
C ALA A 54 1.01 -10.61 11.83
N GLY A 55 0.20 -10.04 10.92
CA GLY A 55 -1.23 -9.79 11.10
C GLY A 55 -1.58 -8.37 11.51
N ASP A 56 -0.62 -7.55 11.95
CA ASP A 56 -0.86 -6.14 12.19
C ASP A 56 -1.09 -5.38 10.88
N LEU A 57 -1.85 -4.29 10.97
CA LEU A 57 -2.18 -3.45 9.83
C LEU A 57 -1.24 -2.25 9.75
N LEU A 58 -0.63 -2.05 8.60
CA LEU A 58 0.15 -0.85 8.32
C LEU A 58 -0.71 0.14 7.53
N ALA A 59 -0.66 1.41 7.93
CA ALA A 59 -1.21 2.51 7.18
C ALA A 59 -0.07 3.38 6.64
N VAL A 60 -0.05 3.56 5.32
CA VAL A 60 0.87 4.47 4.63
C VAL A 60 0.11 5.75 4.36
N LEU A 61 0.57 6.85 4.93
CA LEU A 61 -0.13 8.14 4.87
C LEU A 61 0.16 8.87 3.55
N SER A 62 -0.72 9.82 3.22
CA SER A 62 -0.57 10.73 2.07
C SER A 62 -0.43 10.02 0.71
N THR A 63 -1.11 8.89 0.54
CA THR A 63 -1.04 8.07 -0.68
C THR A 63 -2.20 8.33 -1.66
N GLY A 64 -3.01 9.37 -1.43
CA GLY A 64 -4.18 9.66 -2.28
C GLY A 64 -3.82 10.07 -3.71
N ALA A 65 -2.74 10.83 -3.88
CA ALA A 65 -2.27 11.26 -5.20
C ALA A 65 -1.32 10.21 -5.79
N TYR A 66 -1.50 9.91 -7.08
CA TYR A 66 -0.67 9.04 -7.92
C TYR A 66 -0.69 7.53 -7.59
N ASN A 67 -0.86 7.12 -6.35
CA ASN A 67 -0.68 5.71 -5.98
C ASN A 67 -1.63 4.78 -6.73
N TYR A 68 -2.91 5.14 -6.85
CA TYR A 68 -3.86 4.32 -7.61
C TYR A 68 -3.53 4.30 -9.11
N SER A 69 -3.24 5.48 -9.70
CA SER A 69 -2.95 5.59 -11.14
C SER A 69 -1.62 4.94 -11.54
N MET A 70 -0.68 4.79 -10.61
CA MET A 70 0.59 4.11 -10.83
C MET A 70 0.56 2.63 -10.42
N ALA A 71 -0.51 2.16 -9.78
CA ALA A 71 -0.65 0.76 -9.42
C ALA A 71 -0.73 -0.11 -10.68
N SER A 72 -0.03 -1.23 -10.67
CA SER A 72 -0.01 -2.20 -11.76
C SER A 72 -0.54 -3.55 -11.31
N ASN A 73 -0.72 -4.45 -12.26
CA ASN A 73 -1.04 -5.84 -12.00
C ASN A 73 0.21 -6.73 -12.03
N TYR A 74 1.36 -6.19 -11.63
CA TYR A 74 2.60 -6.97 -11.57
C TYR A 74 2.40 -8.23 -10.73
N ASN A 75 2.99 -9.34 -11.14
CA ASN A 75 2.74 -10.70 -10.64
C ASN A 75 1.26 -11.13 -10.73
N ARG A 76 0.46 -10.54 -11.62
CA ARG A 76 -1.00 -10.75 -11.74
C ARG A 76 -1.74 -10.59 -10.40
N ILE A 77 -1.36 -9.60 -9.61
CA ILE A 77 -2.05 -9.26 -8.38
C ILE A 77 -3.14 -8.23 -8.68
N PRO A 78 -4.41 -8.48 -8.29
CA PRO A 78 -5.49 -7.52 -8.47
C PRO A 78 -5.23 -6.21 -7.72
N ARG A 79 -5.55 -5.07 -8.36
CA ARG A 79 -5.49 -3.76 -7.71
C ARG A 79 -6.54 -3.66 -6.60
N PRO A 80 -6.20 -3.02 -5.47
CA PRO A 80 -7.12 -2.88 -4.34
C PRO A 80 -8.25 -1.90 -4.65
N ALA A 81 -9.31 -1.96 -3.84
CA ALA A 81 -10.38 -0.97 -3.88
C ALA A 81 -9.88 0.41 -3.42
N VAL A 82 -10.51 1.46 -3.92
CA VAL A 82 -10.43 2.80 -3.33
C VAL A 82 -11.70 3.07 -2.54
N VAL A 83 -11.53 3.33 -1.26
CA VAL A 83 -12.64 3.60 -0.32
C VAL A 83 -12.51 5.01 0.20
N MET A 84 -13.58 5.77 0.09
CA MET A 84 -13.72 7.10 0.69
C MET A 84 -14.36 6.98 2.06
N VAL A 85 -13.82 7.71 3.02
CA VAL A 85 -14.35 7.76 4.40
C VAL A 85 -14.72 9.20 4.73
N HIS A 86 -15.94 9.43 5.19
CA HIS A 86 -16.43 10.73 5.61
C HIS A 86 -17.49 10.55 6.68
N ASP A 87 -17.38 11.29 7.78
CA ASP A 87 -18.32 11.25 8.92
C ASP A 87 -18.64 9.81 9.41
N GLY A 88 -17.62 8.98 9.54
CA GLY A 88 -17.77 7.60 10.00
C GLY A 88 -18.46 6.66 8.99
N LYS A 89 -18.77 7.13 7.79
CA LYS A 89 -19.36 6.34 6.70
C LYS A 89 -18.32 6.03 5.64
N THR A 90 -18.46 4.88 4.99
CA THR A 90 -17.59 4.44 3.91
C THR A 90 -18.35 4.38 2.58
N ARG A 91 -17.65 4.70 1.49
CA ARG A 91 -18.15 4.55 0.13
C ARG A 91 -17.03 4.02 -0.77
N ILE A 92 -17.33 3.01 -1.54
CA ILE A 92 -16.39 2.49 -2.56
C ILE A 92 -16.40 3.48 -3.73
N ALA A 93 -15.26 4.09 -3.99
CA ALA A 93 -15.04 4.95 -5.16
C ALA A 93 -14.54 4.15 -6.36
N VAL A 94 -13.70 3.13 -6.13
CA VAL A 94 -13.23 2.20 -7.15
C VAL A 94 -13.34 0.78 -6.61
N LYS A 95 -13.95 -0.10 -7.36
CA LYS A 95 -14.08 -1.52 -6.99
C LYS A 95 -12.71 -2.20 -6.96
N ARG A 96 -12.55 -3.18 -6.07
CA ARG A 96 -11.41 -4.10 -6.12
C ARG A 96 -11.49 -4.91 -7.40
N GLU A 97 -10.36 -5.11 -8.07
CA GLU A 97 -10.27 -6.04 -9.18
C GLU A 97 -10.45 -7.49 -8.72
N THR A 98 -11.09 -8.28 -9.56
CA THR A 98 -11.19 -9.73 -9.43
C THR A 98 -10.13 -10.42 -10.28
N TYR A 99 -9.99 -11.73 -10.16
CA TYR A 99 -9.12 -12.49 -11.07
C TYR A 99 -9.65 -12.51 -12.50
N GLU A 100 -10.96 -12.48 -12.68
CA GLU A 100 -11.61 -12.37 -14.00
C GLU A 100 -11.23 -11.06 -14.69
N ASP A 101 -11.11 -9.95 -13.94
CA ASP A 101 -10.65 -8.68 -14.50
C ASP A 101 -9.23 -8.76 -15.06
N LEU A 102 -8.38 -9.62 -14.47
CA LEU A 102 -6.99 -9.79 -14.91
C LEU A 102 -6.85 -10.60 -16.21
N ILE A 103 -7.79 -11.47 -16.48
CA ILE A 103 -7.68 -12.43 -17.58
C ILE A 103 -8.68 -12.16 -18.72
N HIS A 104 -9.50 -11.11 -18.61
CA HIS A 104 -10.57 -10.85 -19.59
C HIS A 104 -10.05 -10.61 -21.03
N ASN A 105 -8.78 -10.29 -21.20
CA ASN A 105 -8.11 -10.13 -22.49
C ASN A 105 -7.27 -11.36 -22.88
N ASP A 106 -7.18 -12.38 -22.04
CA ASP A 106 -6.44 -13.60 -22.37
C ASP A 106 -7.28 -14.43 -23.37
N LEU A 107 -6.64 -15.02 -24.40
CA LEU A 107 -7.28 -15.82 -25.44
C LEU A 107 -7.10 -17.31 -25.18
#